data_4c2ec6f92c35a738c67d22c825560354
#
_entry.id   4c2ec6f92c35a738c67d22c825560354
#
_cell.length_a   1.000
_cell.length_b   1.000
_cell.length_c   1.000
_cell.angle_alpha   90.00
_cell.angle_beta   90.00
_cell.angle_gamma   90.00
#
_symmetry.space_group_name_H-M   'P 1'
#
loop_
_entity.id
_entity.type
_entity.pdbx_description
1 polymer ?
#
loop_
_entity_poly.entity_id
_entity_poly.type
_entity_poly.pdbx_seq_one_letter_code
_entity_poly.pdbx_strand_id
1 'polypeptide(L)'
;ESALKSGVHLLYYSFPKSAKETSDGFEVEITGKSIEKKVFARRVIDCTGNAAFVAMAGYRRIKGSEIQPGTLDFKFSNYNPEKIDKAALSAAYAEALKSGELHPHELWKNINGLIAGGGKGAQHLVGADSSDAFVQTDSNIRGREAFLRLFRFLKRQKGLERIKISYV
;
A
#
# COMPACT_ATOMS: atom_id res chain seq x y z
N GLU A 1 -8.54 18.14 14.83
CA GLU A 1 -8.96 19.16 15.81
C GLU A 1 -8.40 20.54 15.44
N SER A 2 -7.10 20.68 15.16
CA SER A 2 -6.46 21.97 14.81
C SER A 2 -7.04 22.61 13.55
N ALA A 3 -7.30 21.85 12.49
CA ALA A 3 -7.89 22.38 11.26
C ALA A 3 -9.29 22.98 11.48
N LEU A 4 -10.14 22.29 12.24
CA LEU A 4 -11.47 22.79 12.57
C LEU A 4 -11.42 24.08 13.41
N LYS A 5 -10.51 24.15 14.39
CA LYS A 5 -10.29 25.36 15.19
C LYS A 5 -9.84 26.55 14.35
N SER A 6 -9.17 26.28 13.23
CA SER A 6 -8.73 27.32 12.26
C SER A 6 -9.80 27.67 11.22
N GLY A 7 -11.03 27.23 11.38
CA GLY A 7 -12.14 27.52 10.46
C GLY A 7 -12.09 26.73 9.14
N VAL A 8 -11.31 25.65 9.06
CA VAL A 8 -11.22 24.80 7.88
C VAL A 8 -12.45 23.91 7.78
N HIS A 9 -13.10 23.92 6.61
CA HIS A 9 -14.16 22.97 6.31
C HIS A 9 -13.55 21.65 5.80
N LEU A 10 -13.81 20.55 6.51
CA LEU A 10 -13.34 19.22 6.15
C LEU A 10 -14.43 18.47 5.39
N LEU A 11 -14.04 17.82 4.30
CA LEU A 11 -14.92 16.97 3.52
C LEU A 11 -14.21 15.62 3.27
N TYR A 12 -14.55 14.63 4.09
CA TYR A 12 -14.04 13.27 3.96
C TYR A 12 -14.82 12.47 2.91
N TYR A 13 -14.25 11.35 2.46
CA TYR A 13 -14.84 10.42 1.49
C TYR A 13 -15.28 11.09 0.19
N SER A 14 -14.54 12.09 -0.22
CA SER A 14 -14.75 12.86 -1.44
C SER A 14 -13.42 13.15 -2.13
N PHE A 15 -13.49 13.35 -3.45
CA PHE A 15 -12.33 13.67 -4.27
C PHE A 15 -12.75 14.57 -5.43
N PRO A 16 -11.82 15.34 -5.98
CA PRO A 16 -12.08 16.13 -7.17
C PRO A 16 -12.34 15.20 -8.37
N LYS A 17 -13.41 15.45 -9.10
CA LYS A 17 -13.81 14.75 -10.33
C LYS A 17 -13.32 15.46 -11.58
N SER A 18 -13.38 16.78 -11.57
CA SER A 18 -12.90 17.64 -12.64
C SER A 18 -12.45 18.99 -12.07
N ALA A 19 -11.57 19.66 -12.81
CA ALA A 19 -11.13 21.01 -12.51
C ALA A 19 -11.04 21.84 -13.80
N LYS A 20 -11.55 23.06 -13.76
CA LYS A 20 -11.46 24.02 -14.84
C LYS A 20 -10.86 25.33 -14.32
N GLU A 21 -9.78 25.78 -14.95
CA GLU A 21 -9.22 27.09 -14.67
C GLU A 21 -10.12 28.21 -15.19
N THR A 22 -10.23 29.27 -14.42
CA THR A 22 -10.96 30.50 -14.74
C THR A 22 -10.05 31.71 -14.56
N SER A 23 -10.53 32.92 -14.88
CA SER A 23 -9.75 34.15 -14.69
C SER A 23 -9.31 34.39 -13.23
N ASP A 24 -10.08 33.90 -12.25
CA ASP A 24 -9.89 34.22 -10.83
C ASP A 24 -9.57 33.00 -9.95
N GLY A 25 -9.45 31.83 -10.53
CA GLY A 25 -9.18 30.58 -9.79
C GLY A 25 -9.64 29.34 -10.51
N PHE A 26 -10.22 28.39 -9.80
CA PHE A 26 -10.63 27.09 -10.31
C PHE A 26 -12.07 26.78 -9.94
N GLU A 27 -12.86 26.36 -10.92
CA GLU A 27 -14.09 25.60 -10.69
C GLU A 27 -13.72 24.13 -10.51
N VAL A 28 -14.12 23.53 -9.40
CA VAL A 28 -13.81 22.14 -9.07
C VAL A 28 -15.11 21.39 -8.83
N GLU A 29 -15.32 20.32 -9.58
CA GLU A 29 -16.38 19.36 -9.28
C GLU A 29 -15.87 18.35 -8.28
N ILE A 30 -16.57 18.21 -7.17
CA ILE A 30 -16.28 17.26 -6.10
C ILE A 30 -17.34 16.16 -6.14
N THR A 31 -16.89 14.92 -6.14
CA THR A 31 -17.74 13.74 -6.02
C THR A 31 -17.31 12.89 -4.83
N GLY A 32 -18.22 12.12 -4.30
CA GLY A 32 -17.98 11.22 -3.18
C GLY A 32 -19.22 10.48 -2.77
N LYS A 33 -19.20 9.94 -1.55
CA LYS A 33 -20.31 9.18 -1.03
C LYS A 33 -21.53 10.11 -0.80
N SER A 34 -22.56 9.98 -1.64
CA SER A 34 -23.79 10.78 -1.60
C SER A 34 -23.58 12.29 -1.78
N ILE A 35 -22.52 12.68 -2.48
CA ILE A 35 -22.25 14.09 -2.77
C ILE A 35 -21.78 14.27 -4.22
N GLU A 36 -22.38 15.25 -4.90
CA GLU A 36 -21.84 15.91 -6.09
C GLU A 36 -21.99 17.43 -5.88
N LYS A 37 -20.89 18.15 -5.93
CA LYS A 37 -20.89 19.58 -5.64
C LYS A 37 -19.85 20.29 -6.49
N LYS A 38 -20.20 21.48 -6.99
CA LYS A 38 -19.25 22.44 -7.56
C LYS A 38 -18.80 23.41 -6.48
N VAL A 39 -17.50 23.65 -6.42
CA VAL A 39 -16.89 24.66 -5.55
C VAL A 39 -15.98 25.54 -6.38
N PHE A 40 -15.85 26.80 -5.96
CA PHE A 40 -14.86 27.70 -6.53
C PHE A 40 -13.73 27.91 -5.52
N ALA A 41 -12.49 27.83 -6.00
CA ALA A 41 -11.30 28.05 -5.19
C ALA A 41 -10.34 29.00 -5.91
N ARG A 42 -9.96 30.10 -5.27
CA ARG A 42 -8.96 31.02 -5.83
C ARG A 42 -7.60 30.35 -5.99
N ARG A 43 -7.26 29.43 -5.11
CA ARG A 43 -5.99 28.67 -5.11
C ARG A 43 -6.27 27.25 -4.66
N VAL A 44 -5.53 26.32 -5.21
CA VAL A 44 -5.60 24.89 -4.87
C VAL A 44 -4.21 24.40 -4.52
N ILE A 45 -4.11 23.61 -3.46
CA ILE A 45 -2.91 22.86 -3.10
C ILE A 45 -3.19 21.40 -3.38
N ASP A 46 -2.44 20.82 -4.34
CA ASP A 46 -2.58 19.41 -4.70
C ASP A 46 -1.76 18.54 -3.75
N CYS A 47 -2.44 17.78 -2.89
CA CYS A 47 -1.88 16.79 -1.98
C CYS A 47 -2.33 15.37 -2.33
N THR A 48 -2.67 15.09 -3.59
CA THR A 48 -3.16 13.79 -4.05
C THR A 48 -2.08 12.70 -4.15
N GLY A 49 -0.82 13.05 -3.93
CA GLY A 49 0.33 12.15 -3.99
C GLY A 49 0.87 11.94 -5.41
N ASN A 50 0.00 11.83 -6.40
CA ASN A 50 0.35 11.63 -7.81
C ASN A 50 0.06 12.84 -8.70
N ALA A 51 -0.17 14.01 -8.11
CA ALA A 51 -0.54 15.25 -8.79
C ALA A 51 -1.81 15.10 -9.67
N ALA A 52 -2.82 14.41 -9.14
CA ALA A 52 -4.05 14.13 -9.88
C ALA A 52 -4.83 15.41 -10.21
N PHE A 53 -4.90 16.37 -9.28
CA PHE A 53 -5.55 17.65 -9.51
C PHE A 53 -4.82 18.46 -10.61
N VAL A 54 -3.50 18.48 -10.60
CA VAL A 54 -2.66 19.13 -11.63
C VAL A 54 -3.01 18.61 -13.01
N ALA A 55 -3.18 17.29 -13.15
CA ALA A 55 -3.60 16.68 -14.42
C ALA A 55 -5.03 17.04 -14.82
N MET A 56 -5.97 17.05 -13.86
CA MET A 56 -7.37 17.43 -14.12
C MET A 56 -7.49 18.87 -14.60
N ALA A 57 -6.66 19.76 -14.08
CA ALA A 57 -6.60 21.16 -14.50
C ALA A 57 -5.87 21.39 -15.83
N GLY A 58 -5.42 20.31 -16.50
CA GLY A 58 -4.77 20.39 -17.82
C GLY A 58 -3.27 20.72 -17.78
N TYR A 59 -2.66 20.77 -16.59
CA TYR A 59 -1.23 21.06 -16.47
C TYR A 59 -0.36 19.83 -16.68
N ARG A 60 0.86 20.09 -17.15
CA ARG A 60 1.85 19.03 -17.39
C ARG A 60 2.36 18.45 -16.06
N ARG A 61 2.42 17.13 -15.98
CA ARG A 61 3.11 16.38 -14.93
C ARG A 61 4.42 15.81 -15.44
N ILE A 62 5.43 15.74 -14.58
CA ILE A 62 6.63 14.96 -14.86
C ILE A 62 6.41 13.59 -14.22
N LYS A 63 6.53 12.54 -15.02
CA LYS A 63 6.49 11.15 -14.55
C LYS A 63 7.90 10.57 -14.73
N GLY A 64 8.50 10.05 -13.67
CA GLY A 64 9.77 9.36 -13.74
C GLY A 64 9.68 8.10 -14.60
N SER A 65 10.81 7.66 -15.15
CA SER A 65 10.91 6.41 -15.88
C SER A 65 10.76 5.20 -14.96
N GLU A 66 11.10 5.36 -13.68
CA GLU A 66 10.97 4.34 -12.65
C GLU A 66 9.85 4.71 -11.68
N ILE A 67 9.00 3.74 -11.38
CA ILE A 67 7.91 3.88 -10.40
C ILE A 67 8.39 3.26 -9.09
N GLN A 68 8.27 4.02 -8.00
CA GLN A 68 8.55 3.50 -6.67
C GLN A 68 7.62 2.31 -6.39
N PRO A 69 8.16 1.18 -5.90
CA PRO A 69 7.32 0.04 -5.54
C PRO A 69 6.27 0.41 -4.50
N GLY A 70 5.08 -0.13 -4.65
CA GLY A 70 4.07 -0.10 -3.60
C GLY A 70 4.53 -0.92 -2.40
N THR A 71 4.02 -0.61 -1.21
CA THR A 71 4.37 -1.35 0.01
C THR A 71 3.12 -1.90 0.67
N LEU A 72 3.12 -3.20 0.93
CA LEU A 72 2.13 -3.88 1.75
C LEU A 72 2.71 -4.16 3.13
N ASP A 73 2.25 -3.43 4.13
CA ASP A 73 2.63 -3.67 5.52
C ASP A 73 1.80 -4.78 6.13
N PHE A 74 2.44 -5.63 6.93
CA PHE A 74 1.76 -6.71 7.63
C PHE A 74 2.41 -7.03 8.98
N LYS A 75 1.68 -7.77 9.80
CA LYS A 75 2.22 -8.30 11.07
C LYS A 75 1.66 -9.67 11.37
N PHE A 76 2.55 -10.56 11.76
CA PHE A 76 2.22 -11.85 12.37
C PHE A 76 2.30 -11.79 13.89
N SER A 77 1.62 -12.70 14.57
CA SER A 77 1.61 -12.82 16.03
C SER A 77 1.36 -14.27 16.45
N ASN A 78 1.26 -14.49 17.76
CA ASN A 78 0.93 -15.77 18.36
C ASN A 78 1.97 -16.87 18.13
N TYR A 79 3.25 -16.52 18.28
CA TYR A 79 4.38 -17.45 18.28
C TYR A 79 5.49 -16.92 19.21
N ASN A 80 6.44 -17.78 19.57
CA ASN A 80 7.63 -17.39 20.37
C ASN A 80 8.88 -17.47 19.48
N PRO A 81 9.51 -16.34 19.12
CA PRO A 81 10.69 -16.31 18.26
C PRO A 81 11.89 -17.13 18.78
N GLU A 82 12.03 -17.24 20.10
CA GLU A 82 13.14 -17.95 20.73
C GLU A 82 13.03 -19.49 20.60
N LYS A 83 11.82 -19.99 20.35
CA LYS A 83 11.56 -21.43 20.16
C LYS A 83 11.66 -21.87 18.70
N ILE A 84 11.97 -20.97 17.79
CA ILE A 84 12.06 -21.29 16.37
C ILE A 84 13.48 -21.73 16.02
N ASP A 85 13.61 -22.89 15.42
CA ASP A 85 14.85 -23.35 14.81
C ASP A 85 15.16 -22.52 13.55
N LYS A 86 16.08 -21.58 13.71
CA LYS A 86 16.45 -20.64 12.63
C LYS A 86 17.12 -21.36 11.45
N ALA A 87 17.87 -22.43 11.70
CA ALA A 87 18.54 -23.17 10.63
C ALA A 87 17.52 -23.96 9.81
N ALA A 88 16.62 -24.66 10.50
CA ALA A 88 15.52 -25.40 9.84
C ALA A 88 14.60 -24.46 9.06
N LEU A 89 14.23 -23.30 9.62
CA LEU A 89 13.40 -22.31 8.94
C LEU A 89 14.10 -21.75 7.68
N SER A 90 15.40 -21.45 7.76
CA SER A 90 16.17 -20.99 6.61
C SER A 90 16.24 -22.05 5.50
N ALA A 91 16.46 -23.31 5.84
CA ALA A 91 16.50 -24.40 4.89
C ALA A 91 15.16 -24.62 4.20
N ALA A 92 14.06 -24.65 4.97
CA ALA A 92 12.70 -24.74 4.44
C ALA A 92 12.35 -23.56 3.52
N TYR A 93 12.77 -22.36 3.90
CA TYR A 93 12.55 -21.16 3.09
C TYR A 93 13.30 -21.21 1.76
N ALA A 94 14.57 -21.64 1.79
CA ALA A 94 15.37 -21.81 0.57
C ALA A 94 14.76 -22.83 -0.38
N GLU A 95 14.24 -23.95 0.16
CA GLU A 95 13.57 -24.96 -0.65
C GLU A 95 12.24 -24.48 -1.24
N ALA A 96 11.45 -23.70 -0.46
CA ALA A 96 10.22 -23.07 -0.95
C ALA A 96 10.47 -22.05 -2.09
N LEU A 97 11.58 -21.32 -2.05
CA LEU A 97 12.02 -20.46 -3.14
C LEU A 97 12.44 -21.28 -4.37
N LYS A 98 13.19 -22.37 -4.18
CA LYS A 98 13.67 -23.22 -5.26
C LYS A 98 12.55 -23.96 -5.97
N SER A 99 11.55 -24.42 -5.22
CA SER A 99 10.37 -25.12 -5.76
C SER A 99 9.36 -24.18 -6.43
N GLY A 100 9.49 -22.86 -6.27
CA GLY A 100 8.54 -21.88 -6.76
C GLY A 100 7.27 -21.74 -5.89
N GLU A 101 7.24 -22.34 -4.71
CA GLU A 101 6.16 -22.10 -3.74
C GLU A 101 6.14 -20.66 -3.27
N LEU A 102 7.33 -20.08 -3.08
CA LEU A 102 7.56 -18.67 -2.77
C LEU A 102 8.39 -18.02 -3.87
N HIS A 103 8.13 -16.75 -4.15
CA HIS A 103 8.85 -16.04 -5.21
C HIS A 103 9.81 -15.00 -4.64
N PRO A 104 11.09 -14.94 -5.07
CA PRO A 104 12.13 -14.10 -4.46
C PRO A 104 11.81 -12.60 -4.46
N HIS A 105 11.13 -12.12 -5.52
CA HIS A 105 10.77 -10.71 -5.68
C HIS A 105 9.55 -10.28 -4.86
N GLU A 106 8.83 -11.23 -4.26
CA GLU A 106 7.65 -10.97 -3.43
C GLU A 106 7.99 -10.91 -1.94
N LEU A 107 9.22 -11.26 -1.55
CA LEU A 107 9.48 -11.64 -0.18
C LEU A 107 10.68 -10.94 0.44
N TRP A 108 10.67 -10.96 1.76
CA TRP A 108 11.70 -10.46 2.62
C TRP A 108 12.99 -11.25 2.46
N LYS A 109 14.13 -10.57 2.26
CA LYS A 109 15.43 -11.23 2.08
C LYS A 109 15.89 -12.08 3.29
N ASN A 110 15.31 -11.84 4.48
CA ASN A 110 15.71 -12.53 5.70
C ASN A 110 14.48 -12.99 6.50
N ILE A 111 14.08 -14.24 6.30
CA ILE A 111 12.92 -14.82 6.99
C ILE A 111 13.12 -14.90 8.51
N ASN A 112 14.35 -15.17 8.98
CA ASN A 112 14.64 -15.20 10.41
C ASN A 112 14.55 -13.81 11.04
N GLY A 113 14.95 -12.76 10.31
CA GLY A 113 14.79 -11.38 10.74
C GLY A 113 13.33 -10.98 10.88
N LEU A 114 12.46 -11.42 9.96
CA LEU A 114 11.02 -11.22 10.08
C LEU A 114 10.46 -11.84 11.36
N ILE A 115 10.81 -13.10 11.63
CA ILE A 115 10.31 -13.84 12.81
C ILE A 115 10.88 -13.26 14.09
N ALA A 116 12.19 -12.98 14.17
CA ALA A 116 12.84 -12.39 15.32
C ALA A 116 12.37 -10.96 15.62
N GLY A 117 12.02 -10.18 14.59
CA GLY A 117 11.48 -8.82 14.66
C GLY A 117 9.99 -8.75 15.05
N GLY A 118 9.42 -9.82 15.60
CA GLY A 118 8.01 -9.84 16.04
C GLY A 118 7.00 -9.95 14.89
N GLY A 119 7.42 -10.45 13.74
CA GLY A 119 6.56 -10.72 12.60
C GLY A 119 6.13 -9.48 11.81
N LYS A 120 6.67 -8.32 12.10
CA LYS A 120 6.39 -7.10 11.34
C LYS A 120 7.21 -7.08 10.06
N GLY A 121 6.55 -6.94 8.93
CA GLY A 121 7.18 -6.90 7.62
C GLY A 121 6.52 -5.89 6.69
N ALA A 122 7.27 -5.50 5.67
CA ALA A 122 6.82 -4.67 4.58
C ALA A 122 7.23 -5.35 3.25
N GLN A 123 6.28 -5.64 2.40
CA GLN A 123 6.49 -6.27 1.12
C GLN A 123 6.45 -5.21 0.01
N HIS A 124 7.49 -5.17 -0.82
CA HIS A 124 7.55 -4.25 -1.95
C HIS A 124 6.97 -4.89 -3.22
N LEU A 125 6.07 -4.16 -3.86
CA LEU A 125 5.35 -4.58 -5.06
C LEU A 125 5.83 -3.74 -6.25
N VAL A 126 6.63 -4.33 -7.11
CA VAL A 126 7.11 -3.66 -8.33
C VAL A 126 5.95 -3.41 -9.29
N GLY A 127 5.95 -2.24 -9.93
CA GLY A 127 4.95 -1.85 -10.92
C GLY A 127 3.62 -1.37 -10.32
N ALA A 128 3.57 -1.06 -9.02
CA ALA A 128 2.37 -0.54 -8.35
C ALA A 128 2.19 0.97 -8.63
N ASP A 129 1.67 1.30 -9.80
CA ASP A 129 1.33 2.69 -10.17
C ASP A 129 0.03 3.12 -9.50
N SER A 130 0.13 3.97 -8.48
CA SER A 130 -1.03 4.51 -7.75
C SER A 130 -1.83 5.56 -8.55
N SER A 131 -1.36 5.97 -9.71
CA SER A 131 -2.10 6.88 -10.60
C SER A 131 -3.11 6.18 -11.52
N ASP A 132 -3.09 4.85 -11.54
CA ASP A 132 -4.00 4.01 -12.32
C ASP A 132 -4.76 3.05 -11.41
N ALA A 133 -6.09 3.11 -11.42
CA ALA A 133 -6.94 2.33 -10.53
C ALA A 133 -6.87 0.81 -10.82
N PHE A 134 -6.70 0.41 -12.09
CA PHE A 134 -6.58 -1.00 -12.46
C PHE A 134 -5.25 -1.57 -12.02
N VAL A 135 -4.15 -0.83 -12.28
CA VAL A 135 -2.80 -1.23 -11.85
C VAL A 135 -2.73 -1.31 -10.33
N GLN A 136 -3.35 -0.36 -9.62
CA GLN A 136 -3.40 -0.40 -8.16
C GLN A 136 -4.23 -1.57 -7.63
N THR A 137 -5.35 -1.89 -8.25
CA THR A 137 -6.19 -3.03 -7.90
C THR A 137 -5.42 -4.34 -8.08
N ASP A 138 -4.79 -4.54 -9.25
CA ASP A 138 -3.97 -5.72 -9.53
C ASP A 138 -2.81 -5.85 -8.53
N SER A 139 -2.11 -4.76 -8.26
CA SER A 139 -1.02 -4.75 -7.26
C SER A 139 -1.49 -5.13 -5.86
N ASN A 140 -2.66 -4.66 -5.45
CA ASN A 140 -3.27 -5.06 -4.17
C ASN A 140 -3.63 -6.54 -4.12
N ILE A 141 -4.13 -7.11 -5.21
CA ILE A 141 -4.44 -8.54 -5.32
C ILE A 141 -3.15 -9.35 -5.23
N ARG A 142 -2.16 -9.07 -6.09
CA ARG A 142 -0.86 -9.76 -6.10
C ARG A 142 -0.15 -9.70 -4.75
N GLY A 143 -0.17 -8.52 -4.09
CA GLY A 143 0.45 -8.36 -2.78
C GLY A 143 -0.18 -9.23 -1.72
N ARG A 144 -1.51 -9.32 -1.67
CA ARG A 144 -2.23 -10.17 -0.73
C ARG A 144 -2.06 -11.65 -1.01
N GLU A 145 -2.01 -12.04 -2.27
CA GLU A 145 -1.71 -13.42 -2.65
C GLU A 145 -0.31 -13.84 -2.20
N ALA A 146 0.70 -13.01 -2.45
CA ALA A 146 2.07 -13.26 -2.01
C ALA A 146 2.17 -13.33 -0.48
N PHE A 147 1.48 -12.43 0.24
CA PHE A 147 1.39 -12.46 1.69
C PHE A 147 0.73 -13.76 2.19
N LEU A 148 -0.34 -14.21 1.57
CA LEU A 148 -1.03 -15.45 1.94
C LEU A 148 -0.17 -16.69 1.64
N ARG A 149 0.62 -16.70 0.56
CA ARG A 149 1.62 -17.76 0.31
C ARG A 149 2.62 -17.83 1.45
N LEU A 150 3.20 -16.71 1.84
CA LEU A 150 4.13 -16.62 2.97
C LEU A 150 3.48 -17.09 4.28
N PHE A 151 2.26 -16.65 4.58
CA PHE A 151 1.54 -17.07 5.79
C PHE A 151 1.32 -18.59 5.82
N ARG A 152 0.88 -19.19 4.71
CA ARG A 152 0.67 -20.65 4.60
C ARG A 152 1.98 -21.41 4.75
N PHE A 153 3.06 -20.93 4.15
CA PHE A 153 4.40 -21.47 4.33
C PHE A 153 4.81 -21.45 5.82
N LEU A 154 4.73 -20.30 6.46
CA LEU A 154 5.11 -20.14 7.88
C LEU A 154 4.29 -21.04 8.79
N LYS A 155 2.99 -21.16 8.54
CA LYS A 155 2.09 -21.98 9.37
C LYS A 155 2.42 -23.47 9.37
N ARG A 156 3.16 -23.97 8.39
CA ARG A 156 3.64 -25.36 8.32
C ARG A 156 4.98 -25.56 9.01
N GLN A 157 5.65 -24.50 9.46
CA GLN A 157 6.95 -24.61 10.11
C GLN A 157 6.79 -24.93 11.59
N LYS A 158 7.72 -25.77 12.11
CA LYS A 158 7.73 -26.17 13.53
C LYS A 158 7.86 -24.95 14.45
N GLY A 159 6.92 -24.83 15.37
CA GLY A 159 6.82 -23.71 16.31
C GLY A 159 6.03 -22.50 15.78
N LEU A 160 5.60 -22.52 14.49
CA LEU A 160 4.78 -21.48 13.88
C LEU A 160 3.36 -21.95 13.52
N GLU A 161 2.96 -23.15 13.94
CA GLU A 161 1.65 -23.76 13.59
C GLU A 161 0.46 -22.90 14.08
N ARG A 162 0.68 -22.14 15.16
CA ARG A 162 -0.31 -21.25 15.76
C ARG A 162 -0.18 -19.79 15.36
N ILE A 163 0.71 -19.47 14.41
CA ILE A 163 0.91 -18.11 13.91
C ILE A 163 -0.42 -17.52 13.44
N LYS A 164 -0.63 -16.24 13.70
CA LYS A 164 -1.83 -15.49 13.29
C LYS A 164 -1.44 -14.24 12.54
N ILE A 165 -2.33 -13.79 11.66
CA ILE A 165 -2.27 -12.48 11.04
C ILE A 165 -2.83 -11.47 12.03
N SER A 166 -2.05 -10.45 12.38
CA SER A 166 -2.53 -9.33 13.20
C SER A 166 -3.13 -8.23 12.35
N TYR A 167 -2.47 -7.93 11.22
CA TYR A 167 -2.98 -7.02 10.20
C TYR A 167 -2.26 -7.23 8.85
N VAL A 168 -2.89 -6.75 7.79
CA VAL A 168 -2.40 -6.61 6.42
C VAL A 168 -3.20 -5.53 5.68
#